data_d8fcddcefbc086b5e5cd081c29b9b922
#
_entry.id   d8fcddcefbc086b5e5cd081c29b9b922
#
_cell.length_a   1.000
_cell.length_b   1.000
_cell.length_c   1.000
_cell.angle_alpha   90.00
_cell.angle_beta   90.00
_cell.angle_gamma   90.00
#
_symmetry.space_group_name_H-M   'P 1'
#
loop_
_entity.id
_entity.type
_entity.pdbx_description
1 polymer ?
#
loop_
_entity_poly.entity_id
_entity_poly.type
_entity_poly.pdbx_seq_one_letter_code
_entity_poly.pdbx_strand_id
1 'polypeptide(L)'
;VHLGGAGIGTGMYGIGGTVRILGGTVKAEGGIATGAGIGGGDNGAVDSIQIGGKEGEAPEVEASSWNVKYGAAIGSGWNALLDLKLPCGTINIFSGNLKVKGNIGYGGIDKNGDNKQIGGSVDISEQVKLKLTDGTIEPRGTTCTFGKKTFQMTVYDNQLSDGTYSVKIRFYQEGDTARSTPVYETDAEMIVREFKGTIPAVTEWLGFTGEMSVVAEVTDSQNNTVTETGTAVLSAGKDENVPVTLGKEAYKKTLDLTIYDGRLKNNQNYTLTVQVGDQDESGVLPDILSYSDTKASNYQISAGKVSWYSSLHGDEIPVVVTIQESGENGTAYQVSGTLTLENKEETALSLSIGEKLYPVRFVFLSSQVQDTDQVKLRAKRTDAAGTGNPVELSKELGQFAFDGKLVKDASNENSAVATAYLPTGEYQFEIKTGIAGLGESNGQFTLNQ
;
A
#
# COMPACT_ATOMS: atom_id res chain seq x y z
N VAL A 1 -27.42 17.22 47.48
CA VAL A 1 -25.98 16.89 47.24
C VAL A 1 -25.80 15.44 47.66
N HIS A 2 -25.58 14.56 46.72
CA HIS A 2 -25.33 13.15 46.98
C HIS A 2 -23.82 12.97 47.14
N LEU A 3 -23.37 12.77 48.36
CA LEU A 3 -21.96 12.57 48.70
C LEU A 3 -21.67 11.08 48.72
N GLY A 4 -20.70 10.63 47.91
CA GLY A 4 -20.38 9.22 47.73
C GLY A 4 -19.05 8.83 48.39
N GLY A 5 -19.01 7.66 49.02
CA GLY A 5 -17.76 7.00 49.39
C GLY A 5 -17.09 6.34 48.17
N ALA A 6 -15.84 5.93 48.30
CA ALA A 6 -15.22 5.03 47.34
C ALA A 6 -15.88 3.65 47.34
N GLY A 7 -15.86 2.94 46.25
CA GLY A 7 -16.26 1.54 46.19
C GLY A 7 -15.35 0.66 47.05
N ILE A 8 -14.05 0.88 46.96
CA ILE A 8 -12.99 0.32 47.82
C ILE A 8 -12.06 1.45 48.21
N GLY A 9 -11.94 1.75 49.52
CA GLY A 9 -11.04 2.80 49.98
C GLY A 9 -11.65 3.65 51.08
N THR A 10 -11.51 5.01 51.00
CA THR A 10 -11.97 5.91 52.05
C THR A 10 -13.43 6.35 51.84
N GLY A 11 -14.07 6.71 52.95
CA GLY A 11 -15.34 7.42 52.92
C GLY A 11 -15.15 8.89 52.51
N MET A 12 -16.28 9.65 52.56
CA MET A 12 -16.27 11.08 52.34
C MET A 12 -15.35 11.77 53.35
N TYR A 13 -14.52 12.71 52.88
CA TYR A 13 -13.48 13.41 53.69
C TYR A 13 -12.42 12.49 54.32
N GLY A 14 -12.41 11.19 53.97
CA GLY A 14 -11.39 10.27 54.48
C GLY A 14 -10.06 10.49 53.77
N ILE A 15 -8.99 10.62 54.51
CA ILE A 15 -7.63 10.80 53.97
C ILE A 15 -6.71 9.75 54.59
N GLY A 16 -5.86 9.19 53.77
CA GLY A 16 -4.84 8.21 54.19
C GLY A 16 -5.22 6.76 53.92
N GLY A 17 -4.29 5.88 54.27
CA GLY A 17 -4.42 4.44 54.11
C GLY A 17 -3.94 3.90 52.74
N THR A 18 -3.81 2.57 52.71
CA THR A 18 -3.32 1.85 51.54
C THR A 18 -4.33 0.81 51.06
N VAL A 19 -4.62 0.82 49.78
CA VAL A 19 -5.41 -0.23 49.12
C VAL A 19 -4.46 -1.18 48.35
N ARG A 20 -4.55 -2.49 48.64
CA ARG A 20 -3.75 -3.51 47.96
C ARG A 20 -4.64 -4.60 47.37
N ILE A 21 -4.57 -4.81 46.07
CA ILE A 21 -5.28 -5.85 45.33
C ILE A 21 -4.23 -6.73 44.66
N LEU A 22 -3.89 -7.86 45.24
CA LEU A 22 -2.75 -8.68 44.84
C LEU A 22 -3.16 -9.88 43.95
N GLY A 23 -4.46 -10.20 43.88
CA GLY A 23 -4.97 -11.32 43.05
C GLY A 23 -6.50 -11.35 43.10
N GLY A 24 -7.09 -12.36 42.48
CA GLY A 24 -8.52 -12.57 42.39
C GLY A 24 -9.28 -11.61 41.48
N THR A 25 -10.61 -11.63 41.57
CA THR A 25 -11.50 -10.79 40.75
C THR A 25 -12.14 -9.72 41.61
N VAL A 26 -11.97 -8.47 41.23
CA VAL A 26 -12.50 -7.31 41.96
C VAL A 26 -13.37 -6.47 41.01
N LYS A 27 -14.57 -6.13 41.48
CA LYS A 27 -15.44 -5.14 40.84
C LYS A 27 -15.72 -4.01 41.85
N ALA A 28 -15.34 -2.78 41.47
CA ALA A 28 -15.48 -1.61 42.34
C ALA A 28 -16.13 -0.45 41.57
N GLU A 29 -17.19 0.09 42.13
CA GLU A 29 -17.89 1.25 41.58
C GLU A 29 -17.96 2.36 42.63
N GLY A 30 -17.59 3.57 42.22
CA GLY A 30 -17.64 4.75 43.10
C GLY A 30 -19.07 5.11 43.50
N GLY A 31 -19.24 5.63 44.70
CA GLY A 31 -20.54 6.07 45.19
C GLY A 31 -21.11 7.21 44.35
N ILE A 32 -22.42 7.43 44.50
CA ILE A 32 -23.21 8.34 43.65
C ILE A 32 -22.52 9.71 43.53
N ALA A 33 -22.21 10.06 42.31
CA ALA A 33 -21.68 11.31 41.79
C ALA A 33 -20.17 11.59 42.01
N THR A 34 -19.51 11.21 43.10
CA THR A 34 -18.25 11.87 43.49
C THR A 34 -17.13 10.96 44.00
N GLY A 35 -17.44 9.74 44.46
CA GLY A 35 -16.43 8.80 44.96
C GLY A 35 -15.66 8.08 43.87
N ALA A 36 -14.42 7.70 44.15
CA ALA A 36 -13.64 6.84 43.24
C ALA A 36 -14.17 5.40 43.28
N GLY A 37 -13.97 4.64 42.19
CA GLY A 37 -14.18 3.20 42.21
C GLY A 37 -13.26 2.53 43.23
N ILE A 38 -11.96 2.78 43.13
CA ILE A 38 -10.92 2.34 44.06
C ILE A 38 -10.14 3.57 44.49
N GLY A 39 -10.17 3.91 45.79
CA GLY A 39 -9.38 5.05 46.31
C GLY A 39 -10.12 5.99 47.24
N GLY A 40 -10.22 7.28 46.86
CA GLY A 40 -10.83 8.33 47.70
C GLY A 40 -12.34 8.44 47.54
N GLY A 41 -13.07 8.64 48.64
CA GLY A 41 -14.45 9.11 48.60
C GLY A 41 -14.52 10.59 48.20
N ASP A 42 -15.73 11.17 48.27
CA ASP A 42 -15.92 12.60 48.02
C ASP A 42 -15.04 13.45 48.96
N ASN A 43 -14.28 14.39 48.42
CA ASN A 43 -13.25 15.14 49.14
C ASN A 43 -12.29 14.24 49.95
N GLY A 44 -12.02 13.04 49.43
CA GLY A 44 -11.16 12.05 50.09
C GLY A 44 -10.02 11.60 49.17
N ALA A 45 -8.97 11.06 49.80
CA ALA A 45 -7.80 10.54 49.14
C ALA A 45 -7.22 9.34 49.89
N VAL A 46 -6.47 8.50 49.21
CA VAL A 46 -5.66 7.43 49.83
C VAL A 46 -4.17 7.77 49.64
N ASP A 47 -3.31 7.24 50.54
CA ASP A 47 -1.88 7.43 50.42
C ASP A 47 -1.30 6.60 49.29
N SER A 48 -1.81 5.38 49.13
CA SER A 48 -1.34 4.51 48.04
C SER A 48 -2.36 3.47 47.59
N ILE A 49 -2.27 3.10 46.32
CA ILE A 49 -3.00 1.99 45.71
C ILE A 49 -1.98 1.08 45.05
N GLN A 50 -2.02 -0.21 45.34
CA GLN A 50 -1.24 -1.24 44.69
C GLN A 50 -2.15 -2.27 44.03
N ILE A 51 -1.98 -2.53 42.72
CA ILE A 51 -2.70 -3.56 42.00
C ILE A 51 -1.67 -4.51 41.38
N GLY A 52 -1.84 -5.83 41.68
CA GLY A 52 -0.88 -6.84 41.32
C GLY A 52 0.41 -6.81 42.12
N GLY A 53 1.29 -7.77 41.92
CA GLY A 53 2.60 -7.87 42.52
C GLY A 53 3.69 -8.07 41.50
N LYS A 54 4.96 -7.88 41.91
CA LYS A 54 6.12 -8.19 41.01
C LYS A 54 6.25 -9.68 40.75
N GLU A 55 5.76 -10.51 41.67
CA GLU A 55 5.68 -11.95 41.59
C GLU A 55 4.31 -12.35 42.13
N GLY A 56 3.43 -12.91 41.33
CA GLY A 56 2.12 -13.35 41.82
C GLY A 56 1.02 -13.39 40.77
N GLU A 57 -0.15 -13.75 41.20
CA GLU A 57 -1.33 -13.83 40.33
C GLU A 57 -1.72 -12.44 39.80
N ALA A 58 -2.05 -12.38 38.50
CA ALA A 58 -2.55 -11.16 37.91
C ALA A 58 -4.02 -10.97 38.26
N PRO A 59 -4.41 -9.91 39.01
CA PRO A 59 -5.80 -9.65 39.37
C PRO A 59 -6.64 -9.27 38.12
N GLU A 60 -7.92 -9.67 38.15
CA GLU A 60 -8.95 -9.15 37.27
C GLU A 60 -9.66 -8.00 37.98
N VAL A 61 -9.52 -6.77 37.47
CA VAL A 61 -10.08 -5.58 38.09
C VAL A 61 -11.02 -4.85 37.16
N GLU A 62 -12.27 -4.68 37.59
CA GLU A 62 -13.23 -3.78 36.96
C GLU A 62 -13.45 -2.61 37.88
N ALA A 63 -13.03 -1.41 37.49
CA ALA A 63 -13.17 -0.19 38.28
C ALA A 63 -13.89 0.90 37.48
N SER A 64 -14.87 1.55 38.16
CA SER A 64 -15.60 2.66 37.55
C SER A 64 -15.91 3.74 38.56
N SER A 65 -15.95 5.00 38.11
CA SER A 65 -16.63 6.06 38.84
C SER A 65 -18.07 6.17 38.34
N TRP A 66 -18.99 6.49 39.21
CA TRP A 66 -20.39 6.76 38.83
C TRP A 66 -20.48 7.85 37.74
N ASN A 67 -19.68 8.89 37.90
CA ASN A 67 -19.60 9.97 36.95
C ASN A 67 -18.14 10.31 36.66
N VAL A 68 -17.68 9.96 35.49
CA VAL A 68 -16.30 10.16 35.02
C VAL A 68 -15.80 11.62 35.08
N LYS A 69 -16.73 12.58 35.23
CA LYS A 69 -16.40 14.01 35.39
C LYS A 69 -16.00 14.38 36.81
N TYR A 70 -16.28 13.55 37.82
CA TYR A 70 -16.10 13.93 39.22
C TYR A 70 -15.14 13.02 39.97
N GLY A 71 -15.36 11.74 40.09
CA GLY A 71 -14.48 10.82 40.77
C GLY A 71 -13.57 10.06 39.80
N ALA A 72 -12.39 9.68 40.24
CA ALA A 72 -11.54 8.75 39.45
C ALA A 72 -12.15 7.34 39.49
N ALA A 73 -11.88 6.54 38.46
CA ALA A 73 -12.16 5.11 38.56
C ALA A 73 -11.17 4.45 39.52
N ILE A 74 -9.89 4.84 39.46
CA ILE A 74 -8.84 4.44 40.42
C ILE A 74 -8.07 5.69 40.82
N GLY A 75 -8.16 6.10 42.12
CA GLY A 75 -7.44 7.29 42.59
C GLY A 75 -8.25 8.15 43.55
N SER A 76 -8.26 9.47 43.32
CA SER A 76 -8.97 10.39 44.22
C SER A 76 -10.44 10.54 43.87
N GLY A 77 -11.26 10.88 44.90
CA GLY A 77 -12.61 11.36 44.67
C GLY A 77 -12.66 12.80 44.15
N TRP A 78 -13.88 13.34 44.04
CA TRP A 78 -14.07 14.74 43.62
C TRP A 78 -13.70 15.71 44.74
N ASN A 79 -13.14 16.84 44.42
CA ASN A 79 -12.60 17.81 45.38
C ASN A 79 -13.08 19.24 45.11
N ALA A 80 -14.40 19.43 45.00
CA ALA A 80 -14.95 20.75 44.61
C ALA A 80 -15.30 21.67 45.77
N LEU A 81 -15.55 21.13 46.99
CA LEU A 81 -16.18 21.91 48.03
C LEU A 81 -15.21 22.64 48.93
N LEU A 82 -13.98 22.19 49.11
CA LEU A 82 -13.08 22.68 50.14
C LEU A 82 -11.80 23.36 49.64
N ASP A 83 -11.62 23.54 48.35
CA ASP A 83 -10.36 24.07 47.80
C ASP A 83 -9.11 23.28 48.26
N LEU A 84 -9.34 22.06 48.75
CA LEU A 84 -8.29 21.16 49.23
C LEU A 84 -7.61 20.55 47.97
N LYS A 85 -6.36 20.81 47.81
CA LYS A 85 -5.55 20.17 46.79
C LYS A 85 -5.16 18.78 47.26
N LEU A 86 -6.04 17.80 47.05
CA LEU A 86 -5.79 16.42 47.50
C LEU A 86 -4.99 15.67 46.42
N PRO A 87 -3.92 14.97 46.79
CA PRO A 87 -3.19 14.10 45.88
C PRO A 87 -4.01 12.86 45.54
N CYS A 88 -3.72 12.25 44.41
CA CYS A 88 -4.29 10.93 44.08
C CYS A 88 -3.62 9.78 44.83
N GLY A 89 -2.59 10.08 45.65
CA GLY A 89 -1.71 9.08 46.24
C GLY A 89 -0.70 8.51 45.23
N THR A 90 0.04 7.50 45.67
CA THR A 90 0.93 6.75 44.79
C THR A 90 0.20 5.52 44.27
N ILE A 91 -0.08 5.47 42.98
CA ILE A 91 -0.79 4.36 42.33
C ILE A 91 0.24 3.55 41.56
N ASN A 92 0.44 2.30 41.98
CA ASN A 92 1.34 1.34 41.31
C ASN A 92 0.53 0.15 40.83
N ILE A 93 0.51 -0.08 39.51
CA ILE A 93 -0.14 -1.21 38.89
C ILE A 93 0.95 -2.06 38.23
N PHE A 94 1.27 -3.20 38.87
CA PHE A 94 2.37 -4.06 38.44
C PHE A 94 1.96 -5.17 37.47
N SER A 95 0.74 -5.72 37.67
CA SER A 95 0.22 -6.79 36.83
C SER A 95 -1.31 -6.81 36.89
N GLY A 96 -1.95 -7.48 35.96
CA GLY A 96 -3.39 -7.72 35.94
C GLY A 96 -4.10 -7.36 34.63
N ASN A 97 -5.37 -7.75 34.57
CA ASN A 97 -6.29 -7.36 33.51
C ASN A 97 -7.26 -6.33 34.08
N LEU A 98 -7.17 -5.09 33.65
CA LEU A 98 -7.94 -3.99 34.14
C LEU A 98 -8.94 -3.48 33.10
N LYS A 99 -10.21 -3.41 33.50
CA LYS A 99 -11.27 -2.69 32.78
C LYS A 99 -11.64 -1.48 33.59
N VAL A 100 -11.25 -0.31 33.10
CA VAL A 100 -11.39 0.95 33.85
C VAL A 100 -12.27 1.91 33.05
N LYS A 101 -13.35 2.38 33.68
CA LYS A 101 -14.21 3.41 33.12
C LYS A 101 -14.11 4.69 33.95
N GLY A 102 -13.40 5.69 33.41
CA GLY A 102 -13.03 6.93 34.10
C GLY A 102 -11.52 7.06 34.28
N ASN A 103 -11.08 8.08 34.98
CA ASN A 103 -9.66 8.40 35.14
C ASN A 103 -8.94 7.42 36.09
N ILE A 104 -7.64 7.24 35.83
CA ILE A 104 -6.69 6.67 36.77
C ILE A 104 -5.82 7.83 37.27
N GLY A 105 -5.90 8.11 38.59
CA GLY A 105 -5.20 9.21 39.23
C GLY A 105 -6.14 10.28 39.78
N TYR A 106 -6.21 11.41 39.12
CA TYR A 106 -7.07 12.50 39.62
C TYR A 106 -8.56 12.23 39.33
N GLY A 107 -9.39 12.43 40.35
CA GLY A 107 -10.83 12.64 40.15
C GLY A 107 -11.07 14.03 39.55
N GLY A 108 -12.17 14.20 38.94
CA GLY A 108 -12.70 15.31 38.17
C GLY A 108 -12.12 16.71 38.15
N ILE A 109 -12.71 17.52 37.33
CA ILE A 109 -12.45 18.96 37.12
C ILE A 109 -13.31 19.74 38.12
N ASP A 110 -12.80 20.86 38.66
CA ASP A 110 -13.58 21.75 39.47
C ASP A 110 -14.70 22.45 38.63
N LYS A 111 -15.57 23.20 39.31
CA LYS A 111 -16.69 23.93 38.69
C LYS A 111 -16.22 24.97 37.62
N ASN A 112 -14.93 25.34 37.63
CA ASN A 112 -14.36 26.32 36.69
C ASN A 112 -13.63 25.63 35.52
N GLY A 113 -13.58 24.30 35.48
CA GLY A 113 -12.86 23.54 34.45
C GLY A 113 -11.38 23.30 34.75
N ASP A 114 -10.90 23.71 35.96
CA ASP A 114 -9.51 23.53 36.36
C ASP A 114 -9.33 22.26 37.19
N ASN A 115 -8.33 21.47 36.86
CA ASN A 115 -7.90 20.36 37.71
C ASN A 115 -6.97 20.90 38.81
N LYS A 116 -7.54 21.13 39.99
CA LYS A 116 -6.78 21.68 41.12
C LYS A 116 -6.10 20.61 41.98
N GLN A 117 -6.21 19.37 41.62
CA GLN A 117 -5.53 18.30 42.35
C GLN A 117 -4.04 18.32 42.03
N ILE A 118 -3.22 18.14 43.04
CA ILE A 118 -1.77 18.18 42.94
C ILE A 118 -1.14 17.04 43.73
N GLY A 119 -0.03 16.52 43.18
CA GLY A 119 0.76 15.47 43.82
C GLY A 119 0.23 14.06 43.59
N GLY A 120 1.01 13.11 44.03
CA GLY A 120 0.82 11.71 43.72
C GLY A 120 1.51 11.31 42.43
N SER A 121 1.38 10.06 42.08
CA SER A 121 1.88 9.48 40.82
C SER A 121 1.08 8.27 40.40
N VAL A 122 1.04 7.99 39.10
CA VAL A 122 0.46 6.77 38.53
C VAL A 122 1.54 6.08 37.71
N ASP A 123 2.03 4.96 38.22
CA ASP A 123 2.97 4.10 37.51
C ASP A 123 2.30 2.78 37.14
N ILE A 124 2.27 2.47 35.87
CA ILE A 124 1.64 1.27 35.32
C ILE A 124 2.69 0.51 34.51
N SER A 125 2.94 -0.75 34.90
CA SER A 125 3.86 -1.64 34.21
C SER A 125 3.35 -2.01 32.81
N GLU A 126 4.24 -2.11 31.84
CA GLU A 126 3.93 -2.52 30.46
C GLU A 126 3.25 -3.89 30.37
N GLN A 127 3.41 -4.76 31.37
CA GLN A 127 2.78 -6.09 31.42
C GLN A 127 1.28 -6.06 31.75
N VAL A 128 0.75 -4.90 32.17
CA VAL A 128 -0.66 -4.73 32.52
C VAL A 128 -1.50 -4.70 31.24
N LYS A 129 -2.57 -5.51 31.21
CA LYS A 129 -3.59 -5.39 30.17
C LYS A 129 -4.63 -4.38 30.64
N LEU A 130 -4.59 -3.18 30.06
CA LEU A 130 -5.47 -2.09 30.44
C LEU A 130 -6.44 -1.75 29.30
N LYS A 131 -7.74 -1.85 29.60
CA LYS A 131 -8.79 -1.24 28.77
C LYS A 131 -9.33 -0.02 29.52
N LEU A 132 -8.94 1.17 29.08
CA LEU A 132 -9.38 2.45 29.65
C LEU A 132 -10.44 3.09 28.77
N THR A 133 -11.62 3.35 29.33
CA THR A 133 -12.75 3.97 28.65
C THR A 133 -13.14 5.27 29.35
N ASP A 134 -13.42 6.30 28.57
CA ASP A 134 -13.90 7.62 29.06
C ASP A 134 -12.99 8.28 30.12
N GLY A 135 -11.65 8.06 30.04
CA GLY A 135 -10.76 8.57 31.06
C GLY A 135 -9.33 8.86 30.57
N THR A 136 -8.52 9.35 31.51
CA THR A 136 -7.10 9.68 31.35
C THR A 136 -6.27 9.02 32.45
N ILE A 137 -4.95 8.98 32.26
CA ILE A 137 -3.98 8.57 33.28
C ILE A 137 -3.19 9.82 33.68
N GLU A 138 -3.43 10.34 34.87
CA GLU A 138 -2.79 11.57 35.39
C GLU A 138 -2.75 11.63 36.93
N PRO A 139 -1.63 12.06 37.52
CA PRO A 139 -0.35 12.38 36.92
C PRO A 139 0.46 11.13 36.61
N ARG A 140 1.02 11.03 35.44
CA ARG A 140 1.90 9.89 35.11
C ARG A 140 3.18 9.97 35.90
N GLY A 141 3.56 8.87 36.55
CA GLY A 141 4.85 8.72 37.19
C GLY A 141 5.99 8.57 36.20
N THR A 142 7.21 8.59 36.70
CA THR A 142 8.42 8.56 35.86
C THR A 142 8.63 7.22 35.19
N THR A 143 8.04 6.14 35.69
CA THR A 143 8.14 4.78 35.18
C THR A 143 6.90 4.33 34.39
N CYS A 144 5.89 5.18 34.29
CA CYS A 144 4.67 4.89 33.55
C CYS A 144 4.95 4.86 32.04
N THR A 145 4.84 3.70 31.44
CA THR A 145 5.02 3.51 29.99
C THR A 145 3.72 3.67 29.19
N PHE A 146 2.56 3.72 29.89
CA PHE A 146 1.26 3.88 29.24
C PHE A 146 1.06 5.28 28.67
N GLY A 147 0.62 5.33 27.43
CA GLY A 147 0.21 6.52 26.71
C GLY A 147 -0.96 6.24 25.80
N LYS A 148 -1.70 7.28 25.47
CA LYS A 148 -2.81 7.22 24.51
C LYS A 148 -2.23 7.18 23.10
N LYS A 149 -2.41 6.06 22.40
CA LYS A 149 -1.94 5.87 21.03
C LYS A 149 -3.11 5.97 20.07
N THR A 150 -3.01 6.86 19.10
CA THR A 150 -3.99 6.98 18.04
C THR A 150 -3.34 6.51 16.75
N PHE A 151 -3.70 5.32 16.30
CA PHE A 151 -3.17 4.72 15.08
C PHE A 151 -3.91 5.27 13.87
N GLN A 152 -3.16 5.79 12.92
CA GLN A 152 -3.62 6.19 11.60
C GLN A 152 -3.05 5.19 10.60
N MET A 153 -3.86 4.23 10.17
CA MET A 153 -3.40 3.11 9.38
C MET A 153 -3.84 3.23 7.93
N THR A 154 -2.89 2.99 7.04
CA THR A 154 -3.13 2.91 5.59
C THR A 154 -2.58 1.59 5.08
N VAL A 155 -3.38 0.88 4.28
CA VAL A 155 -3.01 -0.39 3.63
C VAL A 155 -2.87 -0.14 2.14
N TYR A 156 -1.78 -0.58 1.55
CA TYR A 156 -1.56 -0.57 0.11
C TYR A 156 -1.44 -1.99 -0.40
N ASP A 157 -2.33 -2.38 -1.31
CA ASP A 157 -2.28 -3.67 -1.99
C ASP A 157 -3.00 -3.56 -3.33
N ASN A 158 -2.31 -3.92 -4.42
CA ASN A 158 -2.84 -3.84 -5.78
C ASN A 158 -3.90 -4.91 -6.11
N GLN A 159 -4.12 -5.88 -5.23
CA GLN A 159 -5.19 -6.88 -5.36
C GLN A 159 -6.52 -6.39 -4.76
N LEU A 160 -6.51 -5.31 -3.96
CA LEU A 160 -7.71 -4.76 -3.36
C LEU A 160 -8.51 -3.93 -4.38
N SER A 161 -9.77 -4.24 -4.56
CA SER A 161 -10.72 -3.43 -5.33
C SER A 161 -11.44 -2.43 -4.44
N ASP A 162 -12.08 -1.43 -5.04
CA ASP A 162 -12.91 -0.47 -4.30
C ASP A 162 -14.01 -1.18 -3.52
N GLY A 163 -14.12 -0.90 -2.23
CA GLY A 163 -15.11 -1.57 -1.36
C GLY A 163 -14.83 -1.41 0.13
N THR A 164 -15.61 -2.13 0.92
CA THR A 164 -15.45 -2.22 2.37
C THR A 164 -14.95 -3.61 2.74
N TYR A 165 -13.97 -3.66 3.62
CA TYR A 165 -13.29 -4.87 4.07
C TYR A 165 -13.28 -4.95 5.59
N SER A 166 -13.29 -6.18 6.12
CA SER A 166 -12.98 -6.43 7.53
C SER A 166 -11.48 -6.59 7.68
N VAL A 167 -10.90 -5.93 8.68
CA VAL A 167 -9.45 -5.99 8.92
C VAL A 167 -9.19 -6.41 10.35
N LYS A 168 -8.36 -7.43 10.51
CA LYS A 168 -7.78 -7.83 11.79
C LYS A 168 -6.34 -7.38 11.87
N ILE A 169 -6.02 -6.54 12.84
CA ILE A 169 -4.72 -5.91 13.00
C ILE A 169 -4.04 -6.46 14.25
N ARG A 170 -2.80 -6.92 14.10
CA ARG A 170 -1.99 -7.45 15.19
C ARG A 170 -0.64 -6.75 15.27
N PHE A 171 -0.24 -6.42 16.46
CA PHE A 171 1.06 -5.84 16.77
C PHE A 171 1.93 -6.88 17.48
N TYR A 172 3.14 -7.05 17.02
CA TYR A 172 4.13 -7.96 17.59
C TYR A 172 5.37 -7.18 17.99
N GLN A 173 5.97 -7.54 19.10
CA GLN A 173 7.21 -6.92 19.54
C GLN A 173 8.34 -7.21 18.56
N GLU A 174 9.26 -6.28 18.39
CA GLU A 174 10.46 -6.48 17.58
C GLU A 174 11.20 -7.74 18.04
N GLY A 175 11.62 -8.56 17.06
CA GLY A 175 12.29 -9.84 17.33
C GLY A 175 11.36 -11.05 17.46
N ASP A 176 10.04 -10.90 17.57
CA ASP A 176 9.10 -12.03 17.45
C ASP A 176 8.88 -12.40 15.97
N THR A 177 9.91 -12.98 15.37
CA THR A 177 9.86 -13.44 13.97
C THR A 177 8.84 -14.56 13.74
N ALA A 178 8.52 -15.31 14.78
CA ALA A 178 7.52 -16.38 14.74
C ALA A 178 6.09 -15.84 14.79
N ARG A 179 5.90 -14.56 15.18
CA ARG A 179 4.59 -13.91 15.35
C ARG A 179 3.63 -14.76 16.16
N SER A 180 4.14 -15.34 17.25
CA SER A 180 3.45 -16.36 18.03
C SER A 180 2.36 -15.78 18.92
N THR A 181 2.58 -14.59 19.46
CA THR A 181 1.63 -13.95 20.38
C THR A 181 1.62 -12.43 20.16
N PRO A 182 0.52 -11.87 19.64
CA PRO A 182 0.42 -10.42 19.51
C PRO A 182 0.38 -9.74 20.87
N VAL A 183 1.09 -8.63 21.01
CA VAL A 183 1.01 -7.77 22.21
C VAL A 183 -0.26 -6.94 22.21
N TYR A 184 -0.82 -6.68 21.03
CA TYR A 184 -2.10 -6.00 20.84
C TYR A 184 -2.80 -6.53 19.58
N GLU A 185 -4.12 -6.69 19.64
CA GLU A 185 -4.96 -7.10 18.52
C GLU A 185 -6.25 -6.26 18.52
N THR A 186 -6.71 -5.86 17.34
CA THR A 186 -7.98 -5.17 17.15
C THR A 186 -8.60 -5.52 15.82
N ASP A 187 -9.93 -5.47 15.76
CA ASP A 187 -10.69 -5.59 14.52
C ASP A 187 -11.17 -4.19 14.10
N ALA A 188 -11.19 -3.92 12.80
CA ALA A 188 -11.64 -2.66 12.24
C ALA A 188 -12.34 -2.90 10.88
N GLU A 189 -13.06 -1.88 10.41
CA GLU A 189 -13.50 -1.80 9.03
C GLU A 189 -12.55 -0.90 8.25
N MET A 190 -12.25 -1.28 7.00
CA MET A 190 -11.41 -0.52 6.09
C MET A 190 -12.20 -0.17 4.84
N ILE A 191 -12.06 1.06 4.38
CA ILE A 191 -12.58 1.49 3.09
C ILE A 191 -11.43 1.56 2.11
N VAL A 192 -11.54 0.79 1.02
CA VAL A 192 -10.59 0.80 -0.08
C VAL A 192 -11.11 1.68 -1.21
N ARG A 193 -10.25 2.55 -1.70
CA ARG A 193 -10.42 3.33 -2.93
C ARG A 193 -9.10 3.34 -3.68
N GLU A 194 -9.15 2.97 -4.95
CA GLU A 194 -7.97 3.00 -5.82
C GLU A 194 -6.76 2.27 -5.20
N PHE A 195 -6.98 1.00 -4.74
CA PHE A 195 -5.97 0.11 -4.12
C PHE A 195 -5.37 0.63 -2.80
N LYS A 196 -5.93 1.70 -2.24
CA LYS A 196 -5.54 2.28 -0.97
C LYS A 196 -6.65 2.08 0.05
N GLY A 197 -6.38 1.28 1.06
CA GLY A 197 -7.27 1.09 2.19
C GLY A 197 -6.99 2.11 3.29
N THR A 198 -8.04 2.74 3.81
CA THR A 198 -7.95 3.63 4.97
C THR A 198 -8.75 3.02 6.12
N ILE A 199 -8.10 2.86 7.26
CA ILE A 199 -8.71 2.36 8.48
C ILE A 199 -9.04 3.57 9.36
N PRO A 200 -10.28 3.70 9.89
CA PRO A 200 -10.61 4.74 10.85
C PRO A 200 -9.64 4.73 12.03
N ALA A 201 -9.29 5.90 12.54
CA ALA A 201 -8.33 6.02 13.62
C ALA A 201 -8.76 5.18 14.85
N VAL A 202 -7.88 4.29 15.27
CA VAL A 202 -8.05 3.47 16.47
C VAL A 202 -7.25 4.10 17.60
N THR A 203 -7.90 4.34 18.73
CA THR A 203 -7.26 4.97 19.88
C THR A 203 -7.29 4.02 21.07
N GLU A 204 -6.11 3.72 21.61
CA GLU A 204 -5.94 2.81 22.74
C GLU A 204 -4.89 3.32 23.73
N TRP A 205 -4.99 2.83 24.97
CA TRP A 205 -3.98 3.05 26.00
C TRP A 205 -3.04 1.85 26.06
N LEU A 206 -1.79 2.06 25.66
CA LEU A 206 -0.81 0.99 25.54
C LEU A 206 0.45 1.28 26.35
N GLY A 207 0.98 0.24 26.98
CA GLY A 207 2.19 0.31 27.81
C GLY A 207 3.46 -0.16 27.13
N PHE A 208 3.35 -0.94 26.06
CA PHE A 208 4.52 -1.40 25.32
C PHE A 208 5.07 -0.29 24.42
N THR A 209 6.38 -0.33 24.18
CA THR A 209 7.16 0.71 23.51
C THR A 209 8.19 0.11 22.59
N GLY A 210 8.76 0.93 21.71
CA GLY A 210 9.75 0.50 20.75
C GLY A 210 9.17 0.22 19.38
N GLU A 211 9.92 -0.45 18.55
CA GLU A 211 9.50 -0.85 17.22
C GLU A 211 8.59 -2.09 17.28
N MET A 212 7.47 -2.02 16.60
CA MET A 212 6.48 -3.09 16.51
C MET A 212 6.33 -3.54 15.07
N SER A 213 6.32 -4.85 14.83
CA SER A 213 5.84 -5.40 13.58
C SER A 213 4.32 -5.40 13.58
N VAL A 214 3.71 -4.84 12.56
CA VAL A 214 2.25 -4.75 12.41
C VAL A 214 1.82 -5.63 11.25
N VAL A 215 0.79 -6.45 11.48
CA VAL A 215 0.21 -7.34 10.47
C VAL A 215 -1.28 -7.02 10.36
N ALA A 216 -1.75 -6.78 9.14
CA ALA A 216 -3.16 -6.65 8.84
C ALA A 216 -3.63 -7.80 7.95
N GLU A 217 -4.61 -8.56 8.41
CA GLU A 217 -5.37 -9.52 7.61
C GLU A 217 -6.62 -8.83 7.10
N VAL A 218 -6.67 -8.59 5.80
CA VAL A 218 -7.76 -7.89 5.12
C VAL A 218 -8.65 -8.91 4.44
N THR A 219 -9.92 -8.95 4.81
CA THR A 219 -10.88 -9.95 4.32
C THR A 219 -12.04 -9.26 3.59
N ASP A 220 -12.33 -9.71 2.38
CA ASP A 220 -13.46 -9.24 1.59
C ASP A 220 -14.79 -9.91 1.99
N SER A 221 -15.88 -9.49 1.35
CA SER A 221 -17.21 -10.05 1.57
C SER A 221 -17.38 -11.53 1.11
N GLN A 222 -16.40 -12.05 0.37
CA GLN A 222 -16.37 -13.44 -0.13
C GLN A 222 -15.43 -14.32 0.71
N ASN A 223 -14.88 -13.79 1.80
CA ASN A 223 -13.87 -14.40 2.68
C ASN A 223 -12.50 -14.65 2.00
N ASN A 224 -12.16 -13.94 0.94
CA ASN A 224 -10.79 -13.92 0.46
C ASN A 224 -9.98 -13.02 1.39
N THR A 225 -8.80 -13.46 1.80
CA THR A 225 -7.95 -12.75 2.74
C THR A 225 -6.60 -12.47 2.11
N VAL A 226 -6.16 -11.22 2.19
CA VAL A 226 -4.78 -10.80 1.90
C VAL A 226 -4.12 -10.34 3.20
N THR A 227 -2.81 -10.44 3.27
CA THR A 227 -2.05 -10.10 4.48
C THR A 227 -0.98 -9.09 4.14
N GLU A 228 -1.07 -7.92 4.77
CA GLU A 228 -0.09 -6.86 4.64
C GLU A 228 0.66 -6.61 5.93
N THR A 229 1.90 -6.19 5.80
CA THR A 229 2.79 -5.95 6.93
C THR A 229 3.39 -4.55 6.91
N GLY A 230 3.70 -4.05 8.08
CA GLY A 230 4.36 -2.76 8.27
C GLY A 230 5.02 -2.68 9.63
N THR A 231 5.44 -1.49 9.99
CA THR A 231 6.05 -1.21 11.28
C THR A 231 5.41 0.00 11.95
N ALA A 232 5.46 0.02 13.27
CA ALA A 232 5.05 1.15 14.08
C ALA A 232 6.09 1.39 15.18
N VAL A 233 6.40 2.65 15.48
CA VAL A 233 7.30 2.99 16.58
C VAL A 233 6.51 3.69 17.68
N LEU A 234 6.52 3.12 18.88
CA LEU A 234 5.76 3.61 20.03
C LEU A 234 6.69 4.21 21.07
N SER A 235 6.36 5.42 21.57
CA SER A 235 7.11 6.09 22.63
C SER A 235 6.55 5.76 24.00
N ALA A 236 7.40 5.68 25.02
CA ALA A 236 6.98 5.46 26.40
C ALA A 236 6.19 6.65 26.96
N GLY A 237 5.09 6.38 27.66
CA GLY A 237 4.37 7.34 28.49
C GLY A 237 3.81 8.57 27.78
N LYS A 238 3.84 8.64 26.46
CA LYS A 238 3.38 9.80 25.68
C LYS A 238 2.09 9.50 24.93
N ASP A 239 1.23 10.50 24.86
CA ASP A 239 0.11 10.50 23.92
C ASP A 239 0.63 10.89 22.55
N GLU A 240 0.34 10.09 21.55
CA GLU A 240 0.88 10.29 20.20
C GLU A 240 -0.05 9.77 19.11
N ASN A 241 0.06 10.40 17.95
CA ASN A 241 -0.50 9.86 16.70
C ASN A 241 0.59 9.00 16.04
N VAL A 242 0.25 7.76 15.74
CA VAL A 242 1.15 6.77 15.18
C VAL A 242 0.71 6.45 13.75
N PRO A 243 1.37 7.01 12.73
CA PRO A 243 1.11 6.61 11.37
C PRO A 243 1.64 5.20 11.15
N VAL A 244 0.85 4.33 10.51
CA VAL A 244 1.24 2.96 10.15
C VAL A 244 0.92 2.75 8.69
N THR A 245 1.94 2.48 7.91
CA THR A 245 1.79 2.07 6.52
C THR A 245 2.00 0.56 6.44
N LEU A 246 1.02 -0.13 5.86
CA LEU A 246 0.99 -1.56 5.65
C LEU A 246 1.06 -1.83 4.16
N GLY A 247 1.91 -2.75 3.76
CA GLY A 247 2.23 -2.96 2.35
C GLY A 247 3.19 -1.89 1.78
N LYS A 248 3.41 -1.92 0.48
CA LYS A 248 4.27 -0.96 -0.21
C LYS A 248 3.43 0.19 -0.75
N GLU A 249 3.76 1.42 -0.35
CA GLU A 249 3.07 2.61 -0.83
C GLU A 249 3.08 2.65 -2.36
N ALA A 250 1.89 2.76 -2.95
CA ALA A 250 1.69 2.76 -4.38
C ALA A 250 1.14 4.10 -4.86
N TYR A 251 1.60 4.53 -6.04
CA TYR A 251 1.21 5.80 -6.66
C TYR A 251 0.52 5.55 -7.98
N LYS A 252 -0.45 6.39 -8.30
CA LYS A 252 -1.14 6.36 -9.59
C LYS A 252 -0.17 6.65 -10.73
N LYS A 253 -0.15 5.75 -11.71
CA LYS A 253 0.60 5.87 -12.96
C LYS A 253 -0.37 5.89 -14.12
N THR A 254 -0.06 6.61 -15.18
CA THR A 254 -0.82 6.60 -16.43
C THR A 254 0.13 6.49 -17.60
N LEU A 255 0.04 5.38 -18.34
CA LEU A 255 0.89 5.06 -19.46
C LEU A 255 0.14 5.24 -20.79
N ASP A 256 0.75 5.96 -21.71
CA ASP A 256 0.38 6.02 -23.12
C ASP A 256 1.34 5.10 -23.91
N LEU A 257 0.83 3.98 -24.43
CA LEU A 257 1.64 2.93 -25.05
C LEU A 257 1.48 2.96 -26.57
N THR A 258 2.61 3.01 -27.26
CA THR A 258 2.69 2.85 -28.71
C THR A 258 3.64 1.73 -29.06
N ILE A 259 3.25 0.84 -29.98
CA ILE A 259 4.05 -0.28 -30.44
C ILE A 259 4.20 -0.18 -31.95
N TYR A 260 5.41 -0.31 -32.41
CA TYR A 260 5.77 -0.42 -33.84
C TYR A 260 6.34 -1.81 -34.09
N ASP A 261 5.69 -2.60 -34.96
CA ASP A 261 6.14 -3.96 -35.25
C ASP A 261 5.68 -4.42 -36.64
N GLY A 262 6.61 -4.89 -37.43
CA GLY A 262 6.36 -5.35 -38.80
C GLY A 262 5.48 -6.60 -38.90
N ARG A 263 5.26 -7.33 -37.82
CA ARG A 263 4.36 -8.50 -37.74
C ARG A 263 2.90 -8.09 -37.61
N LEU A 264 2.60 -6.85 -37.25
CA LEU A 264 1.24 -6.36 -37.12
C LEU A 264 0.53 -6.35 -38.50
N LYS A 265 -0.70 -6.82 -38.50
CA LYS A 265 -1.55 -6.82 -39.71
C LYS A 265 -2.48 -5.62 -39.67
N ASN A 266 -2.53 -4.85 -40.74
CA ASN A 266 -3.42 -3.69 -40.81
C ASN A 266 -4.90 -4.08 -40.63
N ASN A 267 -5.60 -3.27 -39.89
CA ASN A 267 -7.01 -3.44 -39.53
C ASN A 267 -7.34 -4.69 -38.66
N GLN A 268 -6.33 -5.39 -38.16
CA GLN A 268 -6.51 -6.49 -37.23
C GLN A 268 -6.61 -5.96 -35.80
N ASN A 269 -7.47 -6.58 -34.97
CA ASN A 269 -7.57 -6.31 -33.56
C ASN A 269 -6.61 -7.21 -32.78
N TYR A 270 -6.07 -6.66 -31.69
CA TYR A 270 -5.14 -7.31 -30.76
C TYR A 270 -5.55 -7.08 -29.32
N THR A 271 -5.25 -8.06 -28.48
CA THR A 271 -5.24 -7.92 -27.03
C THR A 271 -3.79 -7.80 -26.58
N LEU A 272 -3.50 -6.81 -25.74
CA LEU A 272 -2.17 -6.59 -25.18
C LEU A 272 -2.20 -6.89 -23.69
N THR A 273 -1.23 -7.67 -23.24
CA THR A 273 -0.93 -7.82 -21.80
C THR A 273 0.43 -7.20 -21.56
N VAL A 274 0.48 -6.19 -20.74
CA VAL A 274 1.70 -5.43 -20.41
C VAL A 274 2.12 -5.79 -19.00
N GLN A 275 3.29 -6.37 -18.87
CA GLN A 275 3.95 -6.63 -17.59
C GLN A 275 4.97 -5.52 -17.37
N VAL A 276 4.85 -4.82 -16.24
CA VAL A 276 5.78 -3.76 -15.82
C VAL A 276 6.55 -4.27 -14.60
N GLY A 277 7.86 -4.33 -14.72
CA GLY A 277 8.74 -4.93 -13.72
C GLY A 277 8.88 -6.45 -13.87
N ASP A 278 9.87 -7.00 -13.19
CA ASP A 278 10.09 -8.42 -13.03
C ASP A 278 9.78 -8.84 -11.59
N GLN A 279 9.56 -10.12 -11.36
CA GLN A 279 9.54 -10.65 -10.01
C GLN A 279 10.98 -10.58 -9.45
N ASP A 280 11.16 -9.78 -8.42
CA ASP A 280 12.45 -9.63 -7.76
C ASP A 280 12.69 -10.72 -6.69
N GLU A 281 13.93 -10.77 -6.16
CA GLU A 281 14.30 -11.70 -5.09
C GLU A 281 13.53 -11.45 -3.77
N SER A 282 12.94 -10.26 -3.61
CA SER A 282 12.10 -9.89 -2.47
C SER A 282 10.65 -10.32 -2.64
N GLY A 283 10.29 -10.94 -3.77
CA GLY A 283 8.95 -11.43 -4.08
C GLY A 283 7.97 -10.36 -4.54
N VAL A 284 8.45 -9.18 -4.92
CA VAL A 284 7.61 -8.15 -5.53
C VAL A 284 7.13 -8.66 -6.88
N LEU A 285 5.82 -8.73 -7.05
CA LEU A 285 5.20 -9.14 -8.30
C LEU A 285 5.19 -7.97 -9.29
N PRO A 286 5.32 -8.27 -10.61
CA PRO A 286 5.17 -7.25 -11.63
C PRO A 286 3.72 -6.73 -11.68
N ASP A 287 3.56 -5.48 -12.10
CA ASP A 287 2.24 -4.93 -12.40
C ASP A 287 1.76 -5.44 -13.76
N ILE A 288 0.49 -5.83 -13.84
CA ILE A 288 -0.10 -6.35 -15.07
C ILE A 288 -1.20 -5.42 -15.57
N LEU A 289 -1.04 -4.91 -16.80
CA LEU A 289 -2.02 -4.07 -17.47
C LEU A 289 -2.57 -4.80 -18.69
N SER A 290 -3.81 -4.54 -19.04
CA SER A 290 -4.47 -5.16 -20.20
C SER A 290 -5.15 -4.12 -21.07
N TYR A 291 -5.01 -4.28 -22.39
CA TYR A 291 -5.73 -3.51 -23.39
C TYR A 291 -6.45 -4.49 -24.31
N SER A 292 -7.75 -4.33 -24.49
CA SER A 292 -8.58 -5.14 -25.38
C SER A 292 -8.90 -4.39 -26.66
N ASP A 293 -9.15 -5.15 -27.72
CA ASP A 293 -9.65 -4.65 -29.01
C ASP A 293 -8.83 -3.51 -29.63
N THR A 294 -7.53 -3.54 -29.42
CA THR A 294 -6.62 -2.51 -29.93
C THR A 294 -6.33 -2.77 -31.41
N LYS A 295 -6.69 -1.84 -32.27
CA LYS A 295 -6.56 -1.98 -33.71
C LYS A 295 -5.19 -1.54 -34.23
N ALA A 296 -4.56 -2.39 -35.03
CA ALA A 296 -3.32 -2.03 -35.71
C ALA A 296 -3.58 -1.28 -37.02
N SER A 297 -2.74 -0.29 -37.30
CA SER A 297 -2.72 0.47 -38.55
C SER A 297 -1.27 0.82 -38.91
N ASN A 298 -0.89 0.58 -40.15
CA ASN A 298 0.46 0.90 -40.64
C ASN A 298 1.60 0.33 -39.77
N TYR A 299 1.43 -0.95 -39.35
CA TYR A 299 2.40 -1.62 -38.45
C TYR A 299 2.59 -0.94 -37.08
N GLN A 300 1.57 -0.23 -36.65
CA GLN A 300 1.53 0.48 -35.36
C GLN A 300 0.27 0.10 -34.58
N ILE A 301 0.41 -0.06 -33.30
CA ILE A 301 -0.67 -0.04 -32.31
C ILE A 301 -0.47 1.19 -31.44
N SER A 302 -1.49 2.06 -31.37
CA SER A 302 -1.61 3.10 -30.35
C SER A 302 -2.65 2.62 -29.36
N ALA A 303 -2.18 2.08 -28.23
CA ALA A 303 -3.08 1.43 -27.25
C ALA A 303 -3.87 2.43 -26.42
N GLY A 304 -3.46 3.72 -26.46
CA GLY A 304 -4.06 4.76 -25.63
C GLY A 304 -3.57 4.72 -24.19
N LYS A 305 -4.30 5.42 -23.32
CA LYS A 305 -3.91 5.61 -21.92
C LYS A 305 -4.56 4.59 -21.02
N VAL A 306 -3.77 3.98 -20.15
CA VAL A 306 -4.22 3.14 -19.03
C VAL A 306 -3.65 3.67 -17.74
N SER A 307 -4.45 3.67 -16.67
CA SER A 307 -3.99 4.04 -15.34
C SER A 307 -3.98 2.83 -14.43
N TRP A 308 -2.95 2.75 -13.58
CA TRP A 308 -2.81 1.73 -12.55
C TRP A 308 -2.12 2.31 -11.31
N TYR A 309 -2.06 1.53 -10.24
CA TYR A 309 -1.28 1.88 -9.05
C TYR A 309 -0.06 0.98 -8.98
N SER A 310 1.10 1.56 -8.73
CA SER A 310 2.38 0.88 -8.68
C SER A 310 3.21 1.34 -7.50
N SER A 311 3.81 0.38 -6.80
CA SER A 311 4.88 0.62 -5.84
C SER A 311 6.28 0.54 -6.48
N LEU A 312 6.34 0.19 -7.76
CA LEU A 312 7.60 0.12 -8.51
C LEU A 312 8.14 1.53 -8.77
N HIS A 313 9.43 1.69 -8.57
CA HIS A 313 10.16 2.91 -8.91
C HIS A 313 11.61 2.57 -9.23
N GLY A 314 12.23 3.37 -10.08
CA GLY A 314 13.61 3.21 -10.53
C GLY A 314 13.80 3.58 -11.99
N ASP A 315 15.04 3.58 -12.40
CA ASP A 315 15.44 3.74 -13.80
C ASP A 315 15.44 2.37 -14.48
N GLU A 316 15.07 2.32 -15.76
CA GLU A 316 15.12 1.11 -16.60
C GLU A 316 14.27 -0.08 -16.09
N ILE A 317 13.08 0.20 -15.54
CA ILE A 317 12.13 -0.86 -15.18
C ILE A 317 11.71 -1.61 -16.45
N PRO A 318 11.90 -2.94 -16.53
CA PRO A 318 11.58 -3.70 -17.73
C PRO A 318 10.08 -3.72 -17.97
N VAL A 319 9.71 -3.62 -19.25
CA VAL A 319 8.33 -3.74 -19.70
C VAL A 319 8.28 -4.81 -20.79
N VAL A 320 7.46 -5.82 -20.58
CA VAL A 320 7.20 -6.88 -21.56
C VAL A 320 5.75 -6.79 -22.03
N VAL A 321 5.54 -6.64 -23.32
CA VAL A 321 4.20 -6.62 -23.91
C VAL A 321 3.97 -7.90 -24.70
N THR A 322 3.01 -8.68 -24.24
CA THR A 322 2.49 -9.83 -25.01
C THR A 322 1.37 -9.34 -25.92
N ILE A 323 1.57 -9.51 -27.22
CA ILE A 323 0.64 -9.12 -28.27
C ILE A 323 -0.06 -10.39 -28.77
N GLN A 324 -1.37 -10.47 -28.57
CA GLN A 324 -2.21 -11.59 -28.97
C GLN A 324 -3.16 -11.13 -30.08
N GLU A 325 -3.08 -11.76 -31.27
CA GLU A 325 -4.04 -11.52 -32.34
C GLU A 325 -5.43 -12.04 -31.92
N SER A 326 -6.46 -11.21 -32.12
CA SER A 326 -7.83 -11.60 -31.81
C SER A 326 -8.36 -12.64 -32.82
N GLY A 327 -8.92 -13.75 -32.33
CA GLY A 327 -9.48 -14.84 -33.11
C GLY A 327 -9.07 -16.23 -32.60
N GLU A 328 -9.77 -17.30 -33.05
CA GLU A 328 -9.61 -18.68 -32.53
C GLU A 328 -8.21 -19.28 -32.69
N ASN A 329 -7.42 -18.82 -33.66
CA ASN A 329 -6.06 -19.30 -33.95
C ASN A 329 -5.03 -18.16 -33.97
N GLY A 330 -5.27 -17.11 -33.16
CA GLY A 330 -4.40 -15.95 -33.12
C GLY A 330 -3.00 -16.31 -32.61
N THR A 331 -1.99 -15.75 -33.27
CA THR A 331 -0.59 -15.89 -32.85
C THR A 331 -0.30 -14.92 -31.71
N ALA A 332 0.50 -15.35 -30.75
CA ALA A 332 1.03 -14.49 -29.68
C ALA A 332 2.53 -14.32 -29.83
N TYR A 333 3.03 -13.12 -29.56
CA TYR A 333 4.45 -12.83 -29.50
C TYR A 333 4.72 -11.69 -28.51
N GLN A 334 5.97 -11.51 -28.12
CA GLN A 334 6.36 -10.51 -27.15
C GLN A 334 7.28 -9.46 -27.76
N VAL A 335 7.16 -8.25 -27.25
CA VAL A 335 8.08 -7.13 -27.45
C VAL A 335 8.42 -6.54 -26.09
N SER A 336 9.58 -5.90 -25.97
CA SER A 336 10.03 -5.35 -24.70
C SER A 336 10.55 -3.93 -24.84
N GLY A 337 10.50 -3.21 -23.74
CA GLY A 337 11.02 -1.86 -23.56
C GLY A 337 11.37 -1.62 -22.11
N THR A 338 11.67 -0.39 -21.77
CA THR A 338 11.95 0.03 -20.39
C THR A 338 11.20 1.30 -20.05
N LEU A 339 10.84 1.47 -18.77
CA LEU A 339 10.25 2.68 -18.22
C LEU A 339 11.10 3.18 -17.05
N THR A 340 11.17 4.48 -16.88
CA THR A 340 11.60 5.11 -15.63
C THR A 340 10.35 5.47 -14.85
N LEU A 341 10.23 4.98 -13.61
CA LEU A 341 9.13 5.30 -12.70
C LEU A 341 9.68 6.02 -11.47
N GLU A 342 9.09 7.14 -11.11
CA GLU A 342 9.43 7.87 -9.89
C GLU A 342 8.53 7.42 -8.74
N ASN A 343 8.99 7.63 -7.49
CA ASN A 343 8.21 7.31 -6.28
C ASN A 343 7.17 8.42 -5.99
N LYS A 344 6.31 8.71 -6.97
CA LYS A 344 5.24 9.72 -6.92
C LYS A 344 4.17 9.43 -7.97
N GLU A 345 3.09 10.19 -7.96
CA GLU A 345 2.07 10.14 -9.02
C GLU A 345 2.64 10.61 -10.37
N GLU A 346 2.36 9.84 -11.44
CA GLU A 346 2.80 10.14 -12.81
C GLU A 346 1.65 9.91 -13.79
N THR A 347 1.16 10.99 -14.38
CA THR A 347 -0.03 10.96 -15.27
C THR A 347 0.28 11.08 -16.76
N ALA A 348 1.56 11.16 -17.12
CA ALA A 348 2.02 11.43 -18.48
C ALA A 348 3.20 10.54 -18.92
N LEU A 349 3.24 9.29 -18.44
CA LEU A 349 4.22 8.33 -18.92
C LEU A 349 3.94 7.97 -20.37
N SER A 350 4.96 7.87 -21.19
CA SER A 350 4.85 7.39 -22.56
C SER A 350 5.92 6.34 -22.85
N LEU A 351 5.51 5.25 -23.49
CA LEU A 351 6.42 4.20 -23.92
C LEU A 351 6.18 3.90 -25.39
N SER A 352 7.24 4.01 -26.19
CA SER A 352 7.25 3.56 -27.57
C SER A 352 8.17 2.36 -27.70
N ILE A 353 7.62 1.22 -28.13
CA ILE A 353 8.39 0.00 -28.36
C ILE A 353 8.54 -0.21 -29.86
N GLY A 354 9.78 -0.46 -30.30
CA GLY A 354 10.13 -0.54 -31.71
C GLY A 354 10.30 0.83 -32.37
N GLU A 355 10.57 0.82 -33.64
CA GLU A 355 10.76 2.02 -34.45
C GLU A 355 9.65 2.16 -35.48
N LYS A 356 9.16 3.38 -35.71
CA LYS A 356 8.13 3.66 -36.72
C LYS A 356 8.60 3.25 -38.11
N LEU A 357 7.76 2.50 -38.84
CA LEU A 357 8.06 1.98 -40.15
C LEU A 357 7.49 2.89 -41.24
N TYR A 358 8.29 3.15 -42.27
CA TYR A 358 7.94 3.99 -43.38
C TYR A 358 7.98 3.16 -44.70
N PRO A 359 7.07 3.40 -45.65
CA PRO A 359 7.03 2.66 -46.92
C PRO A 359 8.20 3.04 -47.81
N VAL A 360 8.93 2.02 -48.27
CA VAL A 360 9.96 2.12 -49.29
C VAL A 360 9.50 1.33 -50.52
N ARG A 361 9.38 1.99 -51.66
CA ARG A 361 8.91 1.38 -52.89
C ARG A 361 10.10 1.04 -53.79
N PHE A 362 10.23 -0.24 -54.09
CA PHE A 362 11.17 -0.76 -55.09
C PHE A 362 10.44 -0.94 -56.40
N VAL A 363 10.83 -0.18 -57.43
CA VAL A 363 10.16 -0.18 -58.75
C VAL A 363 10.94 -1.03 -59.72
N PHE A 364 10.28 -2.00 -60.30
CA PHE A 364 10.83 -2.90 -61.31
C PHE A 364 10.27 -2.54 -62.70
N LEU A 365 11.12 -2.21 -63.63
CA LEU A 365 10.73 -1.85 -64.98
C LEU A 365 10.82 -3.08 -65.91
N SER A 366 9.72 -3.76 -66.12
CA SER A 366 9.62 -4.90 -67.03
C SER A 366 8.16 -5.20 -67.36
N SER A 367 7.86 -5.37 -68.61
CA SER A 367 6.54 -5.82 -69.08
C SER A 367 6.26 -7.29 -68.81
N GLN A 368 7.27 -8.07 -68.38
CA GLN A 368 7.15 -9.50 -68.08
C GLN A 368 6.75 -9.78 -66.62
N VAL A 369 6.71 -8.76 -65.71
CA VAL A 369 6.34 -8.94 -64.33
C VAL A 369 4.86 -9.27 -64.20
N GLN A 370 4.55 -10.29 -63.44
CA GLN A 370 3.18 -10.66 -63.04
C GLN A 370 2.93 -10.45 -61.57
N ASP A 371 1.66 -10.25 -61.15
CA ASP A 371 1.27 -10.06 -59.74
C ASP A 371 1.53 -11.29 -58.87
N THR A 372 1.87 -12.43 -59.48
CA THR A 372 2.24 -13.68 -58.78
C THR A 372 3.74 -13.81 -58.53
N ASP A 373 4.54 -12.93 -59.11
CA ASP A 373 6.00 -13.00 -58.98
C ASP A 373 6.40 -12.57 -57.56
N GLN A 374 7.43 -13.20 -57.05
CA GLN A 374 7.98 -12.91 -55.71
C GLN A 374 9.39 -12.31 -55.83
N VAL A 375 9.65 -11.46 -54.87
CA VAL A 375 10.93 -10.79 -54.70
C VAL A 375 11.50 -11.10 -53.32
N LYS A 376 12.80 -11.38 -53.30
CA LYS A 376 13.55 -11.46 -52.03
C LYS A 376 14.34 -10.17 -51.86
N LEU A 377 14.14 -9.52 -50.72
CA LEU A 377 14.85 -8.31 -50.35
C LEU A 377 15.70 -8.60 -49.12
N ARG A 378 16.99 -8.34 -49.26
CA ARG A 378 17.93 -8.30 -48.13
C ARG A 378 18.32 -6.85 -47.90
N ALA A 379 18.23 -6.40 -46.68
CA ALA A 379 18.66 -5.06 -46.32
C ALA A 379 19.50 -5.07 -45.04
N LYS A 380 20.39 -4.12 -44.96
CA LYS A 380 21.23 -3.86 -43.82
C LYS A 380 21.22 -2.37 -43.54
N ARG A 381 20.90 -2.02 -42.31
CA ARG A 381 21.05 -0.65 -41.81
C ARG A 381 22.55 -0.39 -41.56
N THR A 382 23.11 0.70 -42.07
CA THR A 382 24.54 1.02 -42.03
C THR A 382 24.88 2.11 -41.00
N ASP A 383 23.87 2.75 -40.42
CA ASP A 383 24.09 3.69 -39.32
C ASP A 383 24.58 2.94 -38.05
N ALA A 384 25.03 3.67 -37.03
CA ALA A 384 25.82 3.18 -35.90
C ALA A 384 25.31 1.91 -35.19
N ALA A 385 24.05 1.51 -35.41
CA ALA A 385 23.46 0.30 -34.83
C ALA A 385 23.63 -0.97 -35.66
N GLY A 386 24.10 -0.87 -36.92
CA GLY A 386 24.08 -1.99 -37.88
C GLY A 386 25.44 -2.55 -38.25
N THR A 387 26.12 -3.33 -37.42
CA THR A 387 27.42 -3.98 -37.73
C THR A 387 27.31 -5.37 -38.37
N GLY A 388 26.09 -5.88 -38.62
CA GLY A 388 25.86 -7.23 -39.17
C GLY A 388 25.92 -7.33 -40.71
N ASN A 389 25.82 -8.55 -41.26
CA ASN A 389 25.58 -8.79 -42.68
C ASN A 389 24.14 -8.43 -43.06
N PRO A 390 23.86 -8.05 -44.34
CA PRO A 390 22.49 -7.89 -44.80
C PRO A 390 21.66 -9.13 -44.50
N VAL A 391 20.48 -8.92 -43.91
CA VAL A 391 19.54 -10.00 -43.56
C VAL A 391 18.36 -9.98 -44.55
N GLU A 392 17.81 -11.15 -44.82
CA GLU A 392 16.59 -11.23 -45.64
C GLU A 392 15.44 -10.64 -44.81
N LEU A 393 14.75 -9.65 -45.36
CA LEU A 393 13.60 -9.05 -44.71
C LEU A 393 12.44 -10.04 -44.74
N SER A 394 11.97 -10.41 -43.54
CA SER A 394 10.81 -11.27 -43.40
C SER A 394 9.85 -10.66 -42.35
N LYS A 395 8.59 -11.09 -42.44
CA LYS A 395 7.57 -10.68 -41.43
C LYS A 395 7.91 -11.11 -39.98
N GLU A 396 8.79 -12.10 -39.84
CA GLU A 396 9.14 -12.66 -38.55
C GLU A 396 10.10 -11.75 -37.74
N LEU A 397 10.76 -10.81 -38.39
CA LEU A 397 11.78 -9.97 -37.75
C LEU A 397 11.23 -8.81 -36.93
N GLY A 398 9.93 -8.47 -37.05
CA GLY A 398 9.30 -7.39 -36.29
C GLY A 398 9.82 -5.98 -36.57
N GLN A 399 11.11 -5.85 -36.85
CA GLN A 399 11.78 -4.57 -37.18
C GLN A 399 11.45 -4.07 -38.58
N PHE A 400 10.95 -4.94 -39.46
CA PHE A 400 10.66 -4.66 -40.85
C PHE A 400 9.33 -5.31 -41.25
N ALA A 401 8.69 -4.80 -42.29
CA ALA A 401 7.57 -5.48 -42.92
C ALA A 401 7.81 -5.58 -44.43
N PHE A 402 7.80 -6.80 -44.93
CA PHE A 402 7.92 -7.10 -46.34
C PHE A 402 7.22 -8.40 -46.65
N ASP A 403 6.31 -8.41 -47.61
CA ASP A 403 5.56 -9.60 -48.02
C ASP A 403 6.06 -10.28 -49.30
N GLY A 404 7.10 -9.70 -49.90
CA GLY A 404 7.72 -10.25 -51.10
C GLY A 404 6.86 -10.17 -52.36
N LYS A 405 5.68 -9.56 -52.29
CA LYS A 405 4.76 -9.50 -53.43
C LYS A 405 5.08 -8.33 -54.35
N LEU A 406 4.98 -8.57 -55.65
CA LEU A 406 4.97 -7.55 -56.66
C LEU A 406 3.53 -7.17 -57.04
N VAL A 407 3.28 -5.89 -57.13
CA VAL A 407 1.98 -5.35 -57.54
C VAL A 407 2.23 -4.51 -58.80
N LYS A 408 1.48 -4.76 -59.86
CA LYS A 408 1.56 -3.92 -61.08
C LYS A 408 1.26 -2.47 -60.72
N ASP A 409 2.06 -1.54 -61.25
CA ASP A 409 1.83 -0.13 -61.06
C ASP A 409 0.66 0.32 -61.92
N ALA A 410 -0.42 0.75 -61.32
CA ALA A 410 -1.61 1.21 -62.02
C ALA A 410 -1.34 2.42 -62.97
N SER A 411 -0.26 3.14 -62.74
CA SER A 411 0.16 4.29 -63.58
C SER A 411 1.09 3.95 -64.70
N ASN A 412 1.69 2.74 -64.70
CA ASN A 412 2.62 2.29 -65.72
C ASN A 412 2.57 0.75 -65.91
N GLU A 413 1.92 0.30 -66.98
CA GLU A 413 1.74 -1.13 -67.28
C GLU A 413 3.05 -1.92 -67.42
N ASN A 414 4.17 -1.24 -67.66
CA ASN A 414 5.51 -1.84 -67.84
C ASN A 414 6.31 -1.78 -66.48
N SER A 415 5.63 -1.56 -65.35
CA SER A 415 6.29 -1.56 -64.08
C SER A 415 5.50 -2.29 -63.00
N ALA A 416 6.23 -2.84 -62.04
CA ALA A 416 5.67 -3.39 -60.81
C ALA A 416 6.43 -2.86 -59.61
N VAL A 417 5.76 -2.87 -58.47
CA VAL A 417 6.27 -2.29 -57.23
C VAL A 417 6.25 -3.35 -56.14
N ALA A 418 7.36 -3.51 -55.43
CA ALA A 418 7.41 -4.17 -54.16
C ALA A 418 7.55 -3.09 -53.06
N THR A 419 6.74 -3.16 -52.03
CA THR A 419 6.81 -2.20 -50.90
C THR A 419 7.34 -2.87 -49.66
N ALA A 420 8.45 -2.36 -49.14
CA ALA A 420 8.94 -2.71 -47.83
C ALA A 420 8.66 -1.55 -46.85
N TYR A 421 8.47 -1.89 -45.61
CA TYR A 421 8.29 -0.89 -44.53
C TYR A 421 9.50 -0.99 -43.59
N LEU A 422 10.26 0.08 -43.52
CA LEU A 422 11.56 0.14 -42.82
C LEU A 422 11.58 1.34 -41.86
N PRO A 423 12.32 1.25 -40.74
CA PRO A 423 12.64 2.44 -39.93
C PRO A 423 13.46 3.46 -40.70
N THR A 424 13.56 4.68 -40.23
CA THR A 424 14.51 5.67 -40.78
C THR A 424 15.93 5.20 -40.57
N GLY A 425 16.81 5.56 -41.51
CA GLY A 425 18.22 5.19 -41.46
C GLY A 425 18.87 5.09 -42.83
N GLU A 426 20.16 4.74 -42.84
CA GLU A 426 20.91 4.44 -44.07
C GLU A 426 20.92 2.95 -44.33
N TYR A 427 20.66 2.54 -45.56
CA TYR A 427 20.50 1.14 -45.92
C TYR A 427 21.36 0.74 -47.12
N GLN A 428 21.97 -0.44 -46.99
CA GLN A 428 22.42 -1.24 -48.13
C GLN A 428 21.39 -2.32 -48.41
N PHE A 429 21.04 -2.54 -49.65
CA PHE A 429 20.07 -3.56 -50.04
C PHE A 429 20.56 -4.44 -51.22
N GLU A 430 20.05 -5.65 -51.22
CA GLU A 430 20.16 -6.61 -52.32
C GLU A 430 18.77 -7.11 -52.67
N ILE A 431 18.38 -7.02 -53.91
CA ILE A 431 17.12 -7.54 -54.44
C ILE A 431 17.38 -8.68 -55.41
N LYS A 432 16.68 -9.80 -55.21
CA LYS A 432 16.69 -10.95 -56.10
C LYS A 432 15.28 -11.22 -56.59
N THR A 433 15.15 -11.35 -57.91
CA THR A 433 13.89 -11.74 -58.54
C THR A 433 14.09 -13.02 -59.32
N GLY A 434 13.04 -13.86 -59.39
CA GLY A 434 12.99 -15.03 -60.29
C GLY A 434 12.58 -14.70 -61.71
N ILE A 435 12.40 -13.40 -62.03
CA ILE A 435 11.85 -12.94 -63.30
C ILE A 435 12.95 -12.92 -64.40
N ALA A 436 12.70 -13.53 -65.50
CA ALA A 436 13.65 -13.57 -66.61
C ALA A 436 14.00 -12.15 -67.12
N GLY A 437 15.29 -11.83 -67.07
CA GLY A 437 15.80 -10.53 -67.54
C GLY A 437 15.90 -9.46 -66.42
N LEU A 438 15.41 -9.75 -65.23
CA LEU A 438 15.61 -8.94 -64.05
C LEU A 438 16.48 -9.71 -63.05
N GLY A 439 17.76 -9.57 -63.11
CA GLY A 439 18.72 -10.27 -62.24
C GLY A 439 18.73 -9.76 -60.84
N GLU A 440 19.86 -9.90 -60.17
CA GLU A 440 20.12 -9.31 -58.84
C GLU A 440 20.48 -7.83 -59.01
N SER A 441 19.94 -6.99 -58.12
CA SER A 441 20.30 -5.58 -58.01
C SER A 441 20.68 -5.25 -56.59
N ASN A 442 21.65 -4.37 -56.41
CA ASN A 442 22.07 -3.86 -55.13
C ASN A 442 22.20 -2.35 -55.15
N GLY A 443 22.18 -1.76 -54.01
CA GLY A 443 22.29 -0.30 -53.88
C GLY A 443 22.29 0.18 -52.42
N GLN A 444 22.25 1.50 -52.31
CA GLN A 444 22.17 2.18 -51.02
C GLN A 444 21.11 3.27 -51.14
N PHE A 445 20.45 3.53 -50.01
CA PHE A 445 19.54 4.66 -49.90
C PHE A 445 19.49 5.14 -48.44
N THR A 446 19.10 6.40 -48.25
CA THR A 446 18.81 6.96 -46.94
C THR A 446 17.31 7.20 -46.83
N LEU A 447 16.70 6.67 -45.78
CA LEU A 447 15.30 6.89 -45.46
C LEU A 447 15.21 7.94 -44.34
N ASN A 448 14.78 9.12 -44.68
CA ASN A 448 14.54 10.24 -43.76
C ASN A 448 13.03 10.35 -43.43
N GLN A 449 12.71 11.02 -42.32
CA GLN A 449 11.31 11.33 -41.98
C GLN A 449 10.67 12.24 -42.99
#